data_fdc9f61b319076db06415e7829fbbe33
#
_entry.id   fdc9f61b319076db06415e7829fbbe33
#
_cell.length_a   1.000
_cell.length_b   1.000
_cell.length_c   1.000
_cell.angle_alpha   90.00
_cell.angle_beta   90.00
_cell.angle_gamma   90.00
#
_symmetry.space_group_name_H-M   'P 1'
#
loop_
_entity.id
_entity.type
_entity.pdbx_description
1 polymer ?
#
loop_
_entity_poly.entity_id
_entity_poly.type
_entity_poly.pdbx_seq_one_letter_code
_entity_poly.pdbx_strand_id
1 'polypeptide(L)'
;MFKHVFIILLPLFLFAQTEPIKDLHVNRPQVWTLTNAMIHTSPGDFIKDGSIVIRNGKIEAVGRYIKSPKDAYEINLQGAHVYAGFIETWLETESYNSKSKNERRHWDSKVRPEYRSVDNFDIKGKHIKELRSLGFTTAHLTPKQGIFRGQTGIVNLSNNPKAISSSVAQVIDFKYQPKSKRTYPRSLLGVIAHIRQTFYDSEWYLKSQEIVQSYPAENRPLASNASLENDLRSSSVVSPFLAEMISKNGAY
;
A
#
# COMPACT_ATOMS: atom_id res chain seq x y z
N MET A 1 68.33 52.12 -10.68
CA MET A 1 67.16 51.64 -11.45
C MET A 1 66.50 50.51 -10.63
N PHE A 2 65.57 50.86 -9.75
CA PHE A 2 64.82 49.88 -8.94
C PHE A 2 63.52 49.50 -9.68
N LYS A 3 63.38 48.21 -10.02
CA LYS A 3 62.12 47.66 -10.56
C LYS A 3 61.27 47.23 -9.36
N HIS A 4 60.17 47.93 -9.14
CA HIS A 4 59.17 47.51 -8.19
C HIS A 4 58.33 46.37 -8.78
N VAL A 5 58.46 45.16 -8.19
CA VAL A 5 57.55 44.04 -8.48
C VAL A 5 56.33 44.22 -7.60
N PHE A 6 55.19 44.51 -8.21
CA PHE A 6 53.91 44.62 -7.55
C PHE A 6 53.31 43.19 -7.44
N ILE A 7 53.41 42.59 -6.28
CA ILE A 7 52.73 41.29 -6.02
C ILE A 7 51.27 41.59 -5.68
N ILE A 8 50.39 41.31 -6.64
CA ILE A 8 48.94 41.35 -6.41
C ILE A 8 48.57 40.10 -5.61
N LEU A 9 48.29 40.27 -4.34
CA LEU A 9 47.73 39.25 -3.48
C LEU A 9 46.24 39.15 -3.79
N LEU A 10 45.85 38.14 -4.61
CA LEU A 10 44.48 37.83 -4.91
C LEU A 10 43.91 37.12 -3.67
N PRO A 11 42.83 37.63 -2.99
CA PRO A 11 42.23 36.90 -1.90
C PRO A 11 41.48 35.70 -2.50
N LEU A 12 41.97 34.49 -2.24
CA LEU A 12 41.23 33.26 -2.46
C LEU A 12 40.07 33.25 -1.48
N PHE A 13 38.90 33.65 -1.93
CA PHE A 13 37.65 33.35 -1.25
C PHE A 13 37.41 31.83 -1.34
N LEU A 14 37.88 31.10 -0.37
CA LEU A 14 37.42 29.74 -0.11
C LEU A 14 35.97 29.84 0.36
N PHE A 15 35.05 29.74 -0.56
CA PHE A 15 33.67 29.40 -0.25
C PHE A 15 33.67 27.96 0.23
N ALA A 16 33.89 27.76 1.51
CA ALA A 16 33.50 26.52 2.17
C ALA A 16 31.99 26.45 2.13
N GLN A 17 31.41 25.99 1.02
CA GLN A 17 30.03 25.55 0.99
C GLN A 17 29.97 24.26 1.80
N THR A 18 29.72 24.38 3.08
CA THR A 18 29.19 23.28 3.88
C THR A 18 27.78 23.02 3.38
N GLU A 19 27.63 22.15 2.39
CA GLU A 19 26.32 21.60 2.11
C GLU A 19 25.82 20.96 3.42
N PRO A 20 24.61 21.31 3.88
CA PRO A 20 24.06 20.65 5.05
C PRO A 20 23.99 19.17 4.71
N ILE A 21 24.68 18.34 5.50
CA ILE A 21 24.67 16.89 5.39
C ILE A 21 23.20 16.50 5.40
N LYS A 22 22.74 15.90 4.32
CA LYS A 22 21.32 15.54 4.06
C LYS A 22 20.71 14.64 5.14
N ASP A 23 21.51 14.11 6.04
CA ASP A 23 21.18 13.20 7.14
C ASP A 23 21.60 13.71 8.52
N LEU A 24 21.66 15.02 8.73
CA LEU A 24 21.57 15.53 10.09
C LEU A 24 20.23 15.06 10.64
N HIS A 25 20.29 13.98 11.40
CA HIS A 25 19.13 13.43 12.10
C HIS A 25 18.46 14.58 12.83
N VAL A 26 17.27 14.96 12.35
CA VAL A 26 16.39 15.80 13.13
C VAL A 26 16.22 15.04 14.43
N ASN A 27 16.82 15.53 15.50
CA ASN A 27 16.84 14.89 16.81
C ASN A 27 15.43 15.04 17.41
N ARG A 28 14.46 14.37 16.79
CA ARG A 28 13.08 14.33 17.27
C ARG A 28 13.07 13.41 18.48
N PRO A 29 12.48 13.85 19.58
CA PRO A 29 12.30 12.98 20.71
C PRO A 29 11.66 11.66 20.25
N GLN A 30 12.28 10.54 20.59
CA GLN A 30 11.73 9.22 20.27
C GLN A 30 10.62 8.83 21.23
N VAL A 31 10.55 9.54 22.37
CA VAL A 31 9.58 9.32 23.43
C VAL A 31 8.77 10.58 23.68
N TRP A 32 7.47 10.43 23.66
CA TRP A 32 6.51 11.49 23.92
C TRP A 32 5.58 11.07 25.03
N THR A 33 5.28 11.98 25.94
CA THR A 33 4.24 11.78 26.93
C THR A 33 3.19 12.87 26.77
N LEU A 34 1.97 12.48 26.47
CA LEU A 34 0.80 13.35 26.45
C LEU A 34 0.18 13.27 27.83
N THR A 35 0.08 14.39 28.55
CA THR A 35 -0.43 14.43 29.92
C THR A 35 -1.71 15.26 29.99
N ASN A 36 -2.47 15.07 31.09
CA ASN A 36 -3.68 15.82 31.39
C ASN A 36 -4.71 15.77 30.23
N ALA A 37 -5.03 14.56 29.77
CA ALA A 37 -5.97 14.30 28.70
C ALA A 37 -7.23 13.58 29.18
N MET A 38 -8.34 13.79 28.50
CA MET A 38 -9.49 12.92 28.55
C MET A 38 -9.38 11.89 27.43
N ILE A 39 -8.97 10.65 27.78
CA ILE A 39 -8.65 9.60 26.80
C ILE A 39 -9.87 8.70 26.63
N HIS A 40 -10.41 8.65 25.42
CA HIS A 40 -11.51 7.76 25.07
C HIS A 40 -10.95 6.45 24.53
N THR A 41 -11.15 5.36 25.29
CA THR A 41 -10.64 4.02 24.98
C THR A 41 -11.64 3.17 24.20
N SER A 42 -12.93 3.38 24.47
CA SER A 42 -14.04 2.74 23.77
C SER A 42 -15.32 3.60 23.89
N PRO A 43 -16.38 3.32 23.12
CA PRO A 43 -17.64 4.04 23.25
C PRO A 43 -18.20 3.96 24.68
N GLY A 44 -18.31 5.12 25.34
CA GLY A 44 -18.78 5.24 26.72
C GLY A 44 -17.68 5.19 27.79
N ASP A 45 -16.49 4.68 27.48
CA ASP A 45 -15.39 4.55 28.43
C ASP A 45 -14.31 5.63 28.18
N PHE A 46 -13.90 6.28 29.27
CA PHE A 46 -12.85 7.27 29.19
C PHE A 46 -12.01 7.36 30.47
N ILE A 47 -10.78 7.79 30.34
CA ILE A 47 -9.83 8.02 31.43
C ILE A 47 -9.68 9.52 31.60
N LYS A 48 -10.13 10.07 32.75
CA LYS A 48 -9.89 11.47 33.12
C LYS A 48 -8.47 11.67 33.61
N ASP A 49 -7.90 12.83 33.32
CA ASP A 49 -6.52 13.20 33.70
C ASP A 49 -5.51 12.09 33.33
N GLY A 50 -5.76 11.48 32.15
CA GLY A 50 -4.96 10.40 31.62
C GLY A 50 -3.67 10.86 30.99
N SER A 51 -2.72 9.95 30.90
CA SER A 51 -1.47 10.11 30.17
C SER A 51 -1.27 8.99 29.17
N ILE A 52 -0.62 9.35 28.05
CA ILE A 52 -0.24 8.40 26.99
C ILE A 52 1.26 8.52 26.78
N VAL A 53 1.99 7.42 26.89
CA VAL A 53 3.40 7.35 26.54
C VAL A 53 3.55 6.71 25.16
N ILE A 54 4.24 7.42 24.27
CA ILE A 54 4.49 6.98 22.89
C ILE A 54 6.00 6.84 22.74
N ARG A 55 6.48 5.64 22.43
CA ARG A 55 7.89 5.35 22.17
C ARG A 55 8.05 4.78 20.76
N ASN A 56 8.94 5.36 19.97
CA ASN A 56 9.22 4.92 18.60
C ASN A 56 7.95 4.78 17.72
N GLY A 57 6.99 5.70 17.90
CA GLY A 57 5.74 5.70 17.15
C GLY A 57 4.72 4.65 17.58
N LYS A 58 4.94 3.96 18.71
CA LYS A 58 4.00 3.00 19.30
C LYS A 58 3.56 3.47 20.67
N ILE A 59 2.30 3.20 21.01
CA ILE A 59 1.78 3.44 22.35
C ILE A 59 2.42 2.42 23.30
N GLU A 60 3.17 2.90 24.27
CA GLU A 60 3.83 2.09 25.29
C GLU A 60 2.93 1.90 26.52
N ALA A 61 2.26 2.98 26.94
CA ALA A 61 1.38 2.94 28.09
C ALA A 61 0.24 3.98 27.96
N VAL A 62 -0.92 3.64 28.49
CA VAL A 62 -2.09 4.53 28.61
C VAL A 62 -2.70 4.35 29.99
N GLY A 63 -2.97 5.42 30.71
CA GLY A 63 -3.62 5.33 32.02
C GLY A 63 -3.60 6.64 32.79
N ARG A 64 -4.19 6.63 34.01
CA ARG A 64 -4.35 7.82 34.83
C ARG A 64 -3.07 8.22 35.59
N TYR A 65 -2.31 7.27 36.07
CA TYR A 65 -1.14 7.52 36.96
C TYR A 65 0.17 7.11 36.30
N ILE A 66 0.29 7.26 34.99
CA ILE A 66 1.49 6.89 34.28
C ILE A 66 2.55 7.98 34.46
N LYS A 67 3.71 7.57 34.99
CA LYS A 67 4.86 8.47 35.12
C LYS A 67 5.52 8.66 33.74
N SER A 68 5.78 9.91 33.41
CA SER A 68 6.55 10.23 32.22
C SER A 68 7.98 9.67 32.35
N PRO A 69 8.47 8.96 31.32
CA PRO A 69 9.88 8.57 31.27
C PRO A 69 10.81 9.80 31.29
N LYS A 70 12.00 9.67 31.87
CA LYS A 70 12.95 10.78 31.97
C LYS A 70 13.45 11.30 30.62
N ASP A 71 13.40 10.47 29.60
CA ASP A 71 13.78 10.75 28.22
C ASP A 71 12.61 11.23 27.33
N ALA A 72 11.42 11.40 27.93
CA ALA A 72 10.24 11.81 27.21
C ALA A 72 10.11 13.32 27.08
N TYR A 73 9.63 13.76 25.91
CA TYR A 73 9.13 15.11 25.74
C TYR A 73 7.66 15.17 26.16
N GLU A 74 7.35 15.98 27.16
CA GLU A 74 6.00 16.09 27.69
C GLU A 74 5.17 17.18 26.97
N ILE A 75 3.93 16.85 26.65
CA ILE A 75 2.93 17.77 26.12
C ILE A 75 1.72 17.72 27.05
N ASN A 76 1.44 18.83 27.72
CA ASN A 76 0.20 18.98 28.50
C ASN A 76 -0.96 19.34 27.57
N LEU A 77 -1.96 18.47 27.52
CA LEU A 77 -3.13 18.63 26.67
C LEU A 77 -4.27 19.44 27.33
N GLN A 78 -4.07 19.91 28.56
CA GLN A 78 -5.01 20.83 29.26
C GLN A 78 -6.46 20.34 29.29
N GLY A 79 -6.67 19.05 29.46
CA GLY A 79 -7.99 18.44 29.48
C GLY A 79 -8.59 18.13 28.11
N ALA A 80 -7.82 18.29 27.03
CA ALA A 80 -8.31 17.98 25.68
C ALA A 80 -8.68 16.48 25.55
N HIS A 81 -9.66 16.22 24.69
CA HIS A 81 -10.11 14.88 24.40
C HIS A 81 -9.20 14.21 23.38
N VAL A 82 -8.79 12.98 23.69
CA VAL A 82 -7.97 12.15 22.80
C VAL A 82 -8.77 10.93 22.38
N TYR A 83 -8.83 10.71 21.08
CA TYR A 83 -9.50 9.58 20.46
C TYR A 83 -8.52 8.79 19.59
N ALA A 84 -8.81 7.50 19.34
CA ALA A 84 -8.15 6.78 18.26
C ALA A 84 -8.42 7.46 16.91
N GLY A 85 -7.42 7.49 16.05
CA GLY A 85 -7.60 8.05 14.70
C GLY A 85 -8.59 7.23 13.87
N PHE A 86 -9.34 7.91 12.99
CA PHE A 86 -10.28 7.26 12.09
C PHE A 86 -9.55 6.42 11.03
N ILE A 87 -10.25 5.39 10.58
CA ILE A 87 -9.80 4.51 9.49
C ILE A 87 -10.71 4.74 8.29
N GLU A 88 -10.13 5.19 7.17
CA GLU A 88 -10.83 5.19 5.88
C GLU A 88 -10.88 3.76 5.34
N THR A 89 -12.08 3.21 5.23
CA THR A 89 -12.27 1.80 4.89
C THR A 89 -12.27 1.51 3.40
N TRP A 90 -12.39 2.55 2.56
CA TRP A 90 -12.46 2.38 1.11
C TRP A 90 -11.87 3.58 0.37
N LEU A 91 -10.54 3.67 0.31
CA LEU A 91 -9.85 4.70 -0.45
C LEU A 91 -9.41 4.16 -1.81
N GLU A 92 -10.09 4.59 -2.87
CA GLU A 92 -9.71 4.19 -4.23
C GLU A 92 -8.38 4.83 -4.67
N THR A 93 -7.48 4.01 -5.18
CA THR A 93 -6.21 4.46 -5.75
C THR A 93 -6.33 4.63 -7.26
N GLU A 94 -5.95 5.81 -7.76
CA GLU A 94 -6.19 6.15 -9.17
C GLU A 94 -5.22 5.54 -10.17
N SER A 95 -4.02 5.22 -9.78
CA SER A 95 -3.00 4.98 -10.79
C SER A 95 -2.65 3.54 -11.03
N TYR A 96 -3.10 3.07 -12.15
CA TYR A 96 -2.40 2.05 -12.88
C TYR A 96 -1.56 2.72 -13.99
N ASN A 97 -0.26 2.81 -13.80
CA ASN A 97 0.64 3.15 -14.89
C ASN A 97 0.73 1.94 -15.83
N SER A 98 -0.02 1.97 -16.93
CA SER A 98 0.01 0.94 -17.98
C SER A 98 1.39 0.76 -18.64
N LYS A 99 2.35 1.60 -18.29
CA LYS A 99 3.73 1.61 -18.82
C LYS A 99 4.68 0.59 -18.20
N SER A 100 4.29 -0.05 -17.09
CA SER A 100 5.07 -1.19 -16.60
C SER A 100 4.92 -2.36 -17.57
N LYS A 101 5.95 -2.60 -18.35
CA LYS A 101 6.11 -3.78 -19.22
C LYS A 101 6.36 -5.04 -18.38
N ASN A 102 5.48 -5.35 -17.44
CA ASN A 102 5.53 -6.64 -16.78
C ASN A 102 5.03 -7.69 -17.76
N GLU A 103 5.91 -8.56 -18.18
CA GLU A 103 5.67 -9.68 -19.09
C GLU A 103 4.67 -10.72 -18.55
N ARG A 104 4.31 -10.58 -17.25
CA ARG A 104 3.37 -11.47 -16.56
C ARG A 104 2.02 -10.79 -16.35
N ARG A 105 1.26 -10.61 -17.41
CA ARG A 105 -0.10 -10.06 -17.34
C ARG A 105 -1.08 -11.02 -17.96
N HIS A 106 -2.28 -11.04 -17.37
CA HIS A 106 -3.41 -11.68 -18.03
C HIS A 106 -3.68 -11.02 -19.39
N TRP A 107 -4.10 -11.80 -20.39
CA TRP A 107 -4.41 -11.30 -21.73
C TRP A 107 -5.52 -10.24 -21.72
N ASP A 108 -6.51 -10.37 -20.81
CA ASP A 108 -7.52 -9.35 -20.59
C ASP A 108 -7.05 -8.35 -19.51
N SER A 109 -6.94 -7.09 -19.92
CA SER A 109 -6.53 -5.99 -19.05
C SER A 109 -7.47 -5.70 -17.89
N LYS A 110 -8.64 -6.32 -17.83
CA LYS A 110 -9.61 -6.21 -16.72
C LYS A 110 -9.37 -7.21 -15.60
N VAL A 111 -8.49 -8.19 -15.84
CA VAL A 111 -8.08 -9.21 -14.87
C VAL A 111 -6.66 -8.89 -14.40
N ARG A 112 -6.53 -8.42 -13.16
CA ARG A 112 -5.27 -7.91 -12.60
C ARG A 112 -5.04 -8.33 -11.16
N PRO A 113 -5.07 -9.60 -10.86
CA PRO A 113 -4.93 -10.08 -9.48
C PRO A 113 -3.56 -9.76 -8.87
N GLU A 114 -2.54 -9.56 -9.72
CA GLU A 114 -1.17 -9.22 -9.34
C GLU A 114 -0.99 -7.75 -8.91
N TYR A 115 -1.95 -6.87 -9.27
CA TYR A 115 -1.85 -5.46 -8.93
C TYR A 115 -2.00 -5.24 -7.43
N ARG A 116 -1.10 -4.46 -6.85
CA ARG A 116 -1.11 -4.11 -5.43
C ARG A 116 -1.31 -2.61 -5.26
N SER A 117 -2.37 -2.24 -4.54
CA SER A 117 -2.72 -0.82 -4.33
C SER A 117 -1.63 -0.04 -3.57
N VAL A 118 -0.91 -0.70 -2.67
CA VAL A 118 0.13 -0.07 -1.85
C VAL A 118 1.37 0.35 -2.65
N ASP A 119 1.65 -0.32 -3.77
CA ASP A 119 2.83 -0.03 -4.60
C ASP A 119 2.61 1.21 -5.49
N ASN A 120 1.35 1.65 -5.64
CA ASN A 120 0.95 2.74 -6.53
C ASN A 120 0.24 3.89 -5.79
N PHE A 121 0.42 3.97 -4.49
CA PHE A 121 -0.24 4.98 -3.66
C PHE A 121 0.54 6.30 -3.67
N ASP A 122 -0.06 7.36 -4.19
CA ASP A 122 0.48 8.73 -4.11
C ASP A 122 -0.10 9.50 -2.94
N ILE A 123 0.74 9.74 -1.96
CA ILE A 123 0.39 10.48 -0.73
C ILE A 123 0.26 11.98 -0.89
N LYS A 124 0.91 12.52 -1.89
CA LYS A 124 0.96 13.98 -2.08
C LYS A 124 -0.39 14.58 -2.51
N GLY A 125 -1.39 13.73 -2.72
CA GLY A 125 -2.72 14.14 -3.13
C GLY A 125 -3.38 15.09 -2.11
N LYS A 126 -4.10 16.08 -2.61
CA LYS A 126 -4.89 17.02 -1.79
C LYS A 126 -5.87 16.29 -0.87
N HIS A 127 -6.50 15.25 -1.38
CA HIS A 127 -7.48 14.42 -0.66
C HIS A 127 -6.89 13.75 0.59
N ILE A 128 -5.63 13.31 0.54
CA ILE A 128 -4.97 12.71 1.72
C ILE A 128 -4.75 13.75 2.81
N LYS A 129 -4.41 14.99 2.45
CA LYS A 129 -4.28 16.09 3.42
C LYS A 129 -5.62 16.40 4.06
N GLU A 130 -6.69 16.38 3.29
CA GLU A 130 -8.06 16.58 3.79
C GLU A 130 -8.46 15.47 4.76
N LEU A 131 -8.24 14.19 4.43
CA LEU A 131 -8.49 13.07 5.32
C LEU A 131 -7.75 13.23 6.66
N ARG A 132 -6.47 13.59 6.60
CA ARG A 132 -5.67 13.81 7.82
C ARG A 132 -6.20 14.97 8.66
N SER A 133 -6.65 16.05 8.04
CA SER A 133 -7.23 17.18 8.77
C SER A 133 -8.54 16.84 9.48
N LEU A 134 -9.24 15.81 9.00
CA LEU A 134 -10.46 15.26 9.60
C LEU A 134 -10.17 14.18 10.67
N GLY A 135 -8.90 13.86 10.93
CA GLY A 135 -8.51 12.89 11.95
C GLY A 135 -8.32 11.43 11.45
N PHE A 136 -8.36 11.20 10.15
CA PHE A 136 -8.02 9.89 9.60
C PHE A 136 -6.52 9.65 9.69
N THR A 137 -6.13 8.51 10.26
CA THR A 137 -4.73 8.12 10.45
C THR A 137 -4.32 6.95 9.59
N THR A 138 -5.29 6.19 9.13
CA THR A 138 -5.10 4.94 8.39
C THR A 138 -6.10 4.88 7.24
N ALA A 139 -5.71 4.27 6.12
CA ALA A 139 -6.60 4.01 5.01
C ALA A 139 -6.43 2.60 4.45
N HIS A 140 -7.55 1.99 4.09
CA HIS A 140 -7.62 0.76 3.31
C HIS A 140 -7.69 1.13 1.83
N LEU A 141 -6.59 0.89 1.14
CA LEU A 141 -6.45 1.22 -0.27
C LEU A 141 -7.11 0.18 -1.14
N THR A 142 -7.89 0.63 -2.09
CA THR A 142 -8.63 -0.23 -3.02
C THR A 142 -8.28 0.13 -4.46
N PRO A 143 -7.89 -0.85 -5.29
CA PRO A 143 -7.65 -0.59 -6.70
C PRO A 143 -8.95 -0.21 -7.42
N LYS A 144 -8.90 0.80 -8.30
CA LYS A 144 -10.11 1.37 -8.95
C LYS A 144 -10.52 0.68 -10.25
N GLN A 145 -9.60 0.06 -10.97
CA GLN A 145 -9.84 -0.35 -12.35
C GLN A 145 -9.85 -1.88 -12.54
N GLY A 146 -10.73 -2.34 -13.40
CA GLY A 146 -10.83 -3.74 -13.80
C GLY A 146 -12.06 -4.44 -13.23
N ILE A 147 -12.21 -5.71 -13.56
CA ILE A 147 -13.16 -6.66 -12.95
C ILE A 147 -12.45 -7.34 -11.78
N PHE A 148 -11.33 -8.02 -12.03
CA PHE A 148 -10.39 -8.37 -10.97
C PHE A 148 -9.46 -7.17 -10.80
N ARG A 149 -9.71 -6.36 -9.79
CA ARG A 149 -9.01 -5.07 -9.61
C ARG A 149 -7.63 -5.21 -9.03
N GLY A 150 -7.37 -6.30 -8.31
CA GLY A 150 -6.11 -6.55 -7.61
C GLY A 150 -6.23 -6.54 -6.09
N GLN A 151 -5.09 -6.51 -5.44
CA GLN A 151 -4.96 -6.62 -4.00
C GLN A 151 -5.10 -5.27 -3.31
N THR A 152 -5.89 -5.25 -2.26
CA THR A 152 -5.99 -4.12 -1.34
C THR A 152 -4.84 -4.16 -0.33
N GLY A 153 -4.60 -3.03 0.32
CA GLY A 153 -3.64 -2.95 1.40
C GLY A 153 -3.98 -1.86 2.39
N ILE A 154 -3.35 -1.86 3.53
CA ILE A 154 -3.55 -0.87 4.58
C ILE A 154 -2.29 -0.03 4.72
N VAL A 155 -2.46 1.29 4.70
CA VAL A 155 -1.38 2.24 4.89
C VAL A 155 -1.69 3.21 6.02
N ASN A 156 -0.65 3.71 6.69
CA ASN A 156 -0.81 4.88 7.54
C ASN A 156 -0.81 6.17 6.68
N LEU A 157 -1.57 7.15 7.09
CA LEU A 157 -1.66 8.46 6.42
C LEU A 157 -0.64 9.47 6.96
N SER A 158 0.53 9.04 7.40
CA SER A 158 1.60 9.91 7.90
C SER A 158 2.29 10.70 6.78
N ASN A 159 3.20 11.60 7.14
CA ASN A 159 4.02 12.32 6.15
C ASN A 159 5.02 11.40 5.41
N ASN A 160 5.37 10.28 6.01
CA ASN A 160 6.15 9.21 5.39
C ASN A 160 5.37 7.91 5.57
N PRO A 161 4.42 7.62 4.67
CA PRO A 161 3.53 6.51 4.84
C PRO A 161 4.26 5.19 4.66
N LYS A 162 3.82 4.25 5.45
CA LYS A 162 4.29 2.88 5.39
C LYS A 162 3.09 1.97 5.24
N ALA A 163 3.24 0.95 4.43
CA ALA A 163 2.27 -0.13 4.39
C ALA A 163 2.25 -0.83 5.76
N ILE A 164 1.07 -0.89 6.36
CA ILE A 164 0.81 -1.70 7.56
C ILE A 164 0.60 -3.15 7.12
N SER A 165 -0.17 -3.33 6.04
CA SER A 165 -0.34 -4.62 5.37
C SER A 165 -0.35 -4.39 3.86
N SER A 166 0.42 -5.18 3.13
CA SER A 166 0.57 -5.05 1.69
C SER A 166 -0.43 -5.89 0.88
N SER A 167 -1.15 -6.80 1.53
CA SER A 167 -2.17 -7.64 0.91
C SER A 167 -3.20 -8.03 1.97
N VAL A 168 -4.42 -7.55 1.80
CA VAL A 168 -5.54 -7.79 2.72
C VAL A 168 -6.62 -8.62 2.05
N ALA A 169 -7.03 -8.20 0.85
CA ALA A 169 -8.09 -8.85 0.10
C ALA A 169 -7.89 -8.64 -1.40
N GLN A 170 -8.51 -9.50 -2.20
CA GLN A 170 -8.66 -9.36 -3.64
C GLN A 170 -10.01 -8.70 -3.94
N VAL A 171 -10.00 -7.69 -4.81
CA VAL A 171 -11.23 -6.98 -5.20
C VAL A 171 -11.75 -7.50 -6.53
N ILE A 172 -13.03 -7.91 -6.53
CA ILE A 172 -13.78 -8.28 -7.73
C ILE A 172 -14.96 -7.32 -7.88
N ASP A 173 -15.08 -6.67 -9.04
CA ASP A 173 -16.11 -5.68 -9.32
C ASP A 173 -17.23 -6.24 -10.18
N PHE A 174 -18.38 -6.51 -9.58
CA PHE A 174 -19.59 -6.93 -10.27
C PHE A 174 -20.30 -5.79 -11.02
N LYS A 175 -20.04 -4.53 -10.65
CA LYS A 175 -20.64 -3.35 -11.27
C LYS A 175 -19.77 -2.75 -12.37
N TYR A 176 -18.77 -3.51 -12.82
CA TYR A 176 -17.88 -3.03 -13.87
C TYR A 176 -18.68 -2.53 -15.10
N GLN A 177 -18.34 -1.34 -15.53
CA GLN A 177 -18.86 -0.74 -16.76
C GLN A 177 -17.71 -0.38 -17.69
N PRO A 178 -17.74 -0.84 -18.95
CA PRO A 178 -16.68 -0.51 -19.89
C PRO A 178 -16.76 0.98 -20.28
N LYS A 179 -15.61 1.60 -20.47
CA LYS A 179 -15.52 2.99 -20.97
C LYS A 179 -16.06 3.16 -22.40
N SER A 180 -16.17 2.08 -23.15
CA SER A 180 -16.63 2.09 -24.54
C SER A 180 -17.73 1.05 -24.75
N LYS A 181 -18.78 1.42 -25.48
CA LYS A 181 -19.87 0.52 -25.88
C LYS A 181 -19.41 -0.66 -26.77
N ARG A 182 -18.20 -0.61 -27.29
CA ARG A 182 -17.61 -1.68 -28.12
C ARG A 182 -16.81 -2.71 -27.32
N THR A 183 -16.61 -2.49 -26.03
CA THR A 183 -15.76 -3.33 -25.19
C THR A 183 -16.61 -4.30 -24.36
N TYR A 184 -16.31 -5.59 -24.43
CA TYR A 184 -16.90 -6.61 -23.57
C TYR A 184 -16.25 -6.56 -22.16
N PRO A 185 -16.99 -6.90 -21.07
CA PRO A 185 -18.44 -7.17 -20.99
C PRO A 185 -19.28 -5.88 -20.94
N ARG A 186 -20.51 -5.94 -21.47
CA ARG A 186 -21.44 -4.80 -21.53
C ARG A 186 -22.68 -4.93 -20.64
N SER A 187 -22.79 -6.04 -19.94
CA SER A 187 -23.92 -6.33 -19.06
C SER A 187 -23.42 -7.03 -17.80
N LEU A 188 -24.24 -7.01 -16.75
CA LEU A 188 -23.94 -7.74 -15.52
C LEU A 188 -23.73 -9.24 -15.78
N LEU A 189 -24.57 -9.85 -16.64
CA LEU A 189 -24.40 -11.25 -17.01
C LEU A 189 -23.04 -11.50 -17.67
N GLY A 190 -22.59 -10.59 -18.54
CA GLY A 190 -21.27 -10.68 -19.14
C GLY A 190 -20.14 -10.54 -18.13
N VAL A 191 -20.31 -9.69 -17.11
CA VAL A 191 -19.32 -9.57 -16.01
C VAL A 191 -19.25 -10.87 -15.21
N ILE A 192 -20.41 -11.44 -14.85
CA ILE A 192 -20.48 -12.72 -14.12
C ILE A 192 -19.85 -13.86 -14.93
N ALA A 193 -20.18 -13.92 -16.23
CA ALA A 193 -19.59 -14.92 -17.13
C ALA A 193 -18.05 -14.80 -17.19
N HIS A 194 -17.55 -13.56 -17.28
CA HIS A 194 -16.12 -13.29 -17.30
C HIS A 194 -15.43 -13.69 -15.98
N ILE A 195 -16.04 -13.39 -14.84
CA ILE A 195 -15.55 -13.81 -13.53
C ILE A 195 -15.48 -15.34 -13.44
N ARG A 196 -16.56 -16.03 -13.79
CA ARG A 196 -16.59 -17.50 -13.77
C ARG A 196 -15.54 -18.11 -14.69
N GLN A 197 -15.39 -17.57 -15.90
CA GLN A 197 -14.39 -18.04 -16.85
C GLN A 197 -12.97 -17.89 -16.26
N THR A 198 -12.66 -16.76 -15.64
CA THR A 198 -11.35 -16.53 -15.01
C THR A 198 -11.05 -17.55 -13.90
N PHE A 199 -12.05 -17.94 -13.10
CA PHE A 199 -11.90 -19.00 -12.10
C PHE A 199 -11.69 -20.37 -12.74
N TYR A 200 -12.46 -20.73 -13.77
CA TYR A 200 -12.28 -22.00 -14.48
C TYR A 200 -10.92 -22.09 -15.17
N ASP A 201 -10.44 -21.02 -15.78
CA ASP A 201 -9.13 -20.97 -16.41
C ASP A 201 -8.02 -21.17 -15.36
N SER A 202 -8.19 -20.60 -14.18
CA SER A 202 -7.24 -20.77 -13.07
C SER A 202 -7.25 -22.21 -12.54
N GLU A 203 -8.42 -22.82 -12.35
CA GLU A 203 -8.56 -24.20 -11.93
C GLU A 203 -7.98 -25.17 -12.96
N TRP A 204 -8.30 -24.95 -14.23
CA TRP A 204 -7.75 -25.73 -15.34
C TRP A 204 -6.21 -25.64 -15.36
N TYR A 205 -5.64 -24.44 -15.17
CA TYR A 205 -4.20 -24.27 -15.12
C TYR A 205 -3.55 -25.08 -13.99
N LEU A 206 -4.13 -25.05 -12.79
CA LEU A 206 -3.62 -25.82 -11.66
C LEU A 206 -3.63 -27.33 -11.96
N LYS A 207 -4.75 -27.86 -12.45
CA LYS A 207 -4.88 -29.27 -12.82
C LYS A 207 -3.90 -29.64 -13.95
N SER A 208 -3.72 -28.77 -14.93
CA SER A 208 -2.78 -29.01 -16.03
C SER A 208 -1.33 -29.08 -15.53
N GLN A 209 -0.95 -28.26 -14.55
CA GLN A 209 0.39 -28.32 -13.94
C GLN A 209 0.62 -29.62 -13.18
N GLU A 210 -0.36 -30.12 -12.44
CA GLU A 210 -0.28 -31.41 -11.76
C GLU A 210 -0.06 -32.56 -12.75
N ILE A 211 -0.81 -32.55 -13.86
CA ILE A 211 -0.66 -33.57 -14.94
C ILE A 211 0.73 -33.45 -15.55
N VAL A 212 1.17 -32.25 -15.94
CA VAL A 212 2.51 -32.10 -16.56
C VAL A 212 3.62 -32.52 -15.61
N GLN A 213 3.48 -32.24 -14.31
CA GLN A 213 4.48 -32.67 -13.31
C GLN A 213 4.49 -34.21 -13.10
N SER A 214 3.38 -34.89 -13.34
CA SER A 214 3.31 -36.35 -13.25
C SER A 214 4.09 -37.09 -14.34
N TYR A 215 4.40 -36.43 -15.47
CA TYR A 215 5.21 -37.00 -16.54
C TYR A 215 6.70 -36.92 -16.19
N PRO A 216 7.51 -37.97 -16.53
CA PRO A 216 8.96 -37.88 -16.46
C PRO A 216 9.47 -36.68 -17.26
N ALA A 217 10.55 -36.04 -16.78
CA ALA A 217 11.07 -34.80 -17.39
C ALA A 217 11.38 -34.97 -18.89
N GLU A 218 11.78 -36.16 -19.32
CA GLU A 218 12.09 -36.53 -20.71
C GLU A 218 10.86 -36.57 -21.63
N ASN A 219 9.66 -36.82 -21.07
CA ASN A 219 8.41 -37.01 -21.80
C ASN A 219 7.38 -35.89 -21.55
N ARG A 220 7.79 -34.79 -20.95
CA ARG A 220 6.89 -33.68 -20.73
C ARG A 220 6.44 -33.07 -22.05
N PRO A 221 5.12 -32.94 -22.26
CA PRO A 221 4.63 -32.31 -23.48
C PRO A 221 5.13 -30.88 -23.56
N LEU A 222 5.85 -30.57 -24.64
CA LEU A 222 6.19 -29.18 -24.98
C LEU A 222 4.91 -28.49 -25.45
N ALA A 223 4.61 -27.33 -24.86
CA ALA A 223 3.54 -26.46 -25.37
C ALA A 223 3.94 -25.97 -26.78
N SER A 224 3.54 -26.73 -27.81
CA SER A 224 3.92 -26.45 -29.19
C SER A 224 3.10 -25.33 -29.86
N ASN A 225 2.11 -24.78 -29.17
CA ASN A 225 1.20 -23.76 -29.70
C ASN A 225 1.37 -22.45 -28.96
N ALA A 226 1.80 -21.40 -29.66
CA ALA A 226 2.01 -20.08 -29.09
C ALA A 226 0.75 -19.47 -28.41
N SER A 227 -0.44 -19.80 -28.90
CA SER A 227 -1.69 -19.38 -28.27
C SER A 227 -1.90 -20.08 -26.92
N LEU A 228 -1.66 -21.37 -26.85
CA LEU A 228 -1.75 -22.15 -25.61
C LEU A 228 -0.71 -21.70 -24.58
N GLU A 229 0.50 -21.35 -25.01
CA GLU A 229 1.53 -20.81 -24.13
C GLU A 229 1.12 -19.45 -23.56
N ASN A 230 0.51 -18.58 -24.36
CA ASN A 230 -0.01 -17.30 -23.89
C ASN A 230 -1.17 -17.48 -22.89
N ASP A 231 -2.07 -18.43 -23.14
CA ASP A 231 -3.18 -18.75 -22.23
C ASP A 231 -2.67 -19.34 -20.92
N LEU A 232 -1.67 -20.23 -20.97
CA LEU A 232 -1.01 -20.77 -19.79
C LEU A 232 -0.28 -19.68 -18.99
N ARG A 233 0.43 -18.77 -19.64
CA ARG A 233 1.09 -17.66 -18.98
C ARG A 233 0.09 -16.73 -18.31
N SER A 234 -1.00 -16.38 -18.97
CA SER A 234 -2.03 -15.51 -18.39
C SER A 234 -2.73 -16.17 -17.20
N SER A 235 -3.02 -17.47 -17.30
CA SER A 235 -3.61 -18.25 -16.20
C SER A 235 -2.64 -18.40 -15.04
N SER A 236 -1.31 -18.53 -15.30
CA SER A 236 -0.29 -18.60 -14.25
C SER A 236 -0.20 -17.34 -13.38
N VAL A 237 -0.53 -16.19 -13.93
CA VAL A 237 -0.56 -14.92 -13.19
C VAL A 237 -1.76 -14.89 -12.23
N VAL A 238 -2.89 -15.42 -12.66
CA VAL A 238 -4.15 -15.39 -11.88
C VAL A 238 -4.19 -16.49 -10.84
N SER A 239 -3.72 -17.68 -11.20
CA SER A 239 -3.83 -18.91 -10.41
C SER A 239 -3.31 -18.81 -8.97
N PRO A 240 -2.13 -18.23 -8.66
CA PRO A 240 -1.66 -18.15 -7.28
C PRO A 240 -2.60 -17.38 -6.35
N PHE A 241 -3.25 -16.34 -6.87
CA PHE A 241 -4.16 -15.50 -6.10
C PHE A 241 -5.54 -16.13 -5.95
N LEU A 242 -6.04 -16.82 -6.97
CA LEU A 242 -7.35 -17.46 -6.94
C LEU A 242 -7.30 -18.83 -6.29
N ALA A 243 -6.22 -19.58 -6.41
CA ALA A 243 -6.05 -20.86 -5.73
C ALA A 243 -6.13 -20.71 -4.20
N GLU A 244 -5.54 -19.66 -3.66
CA GLU A 244 -5.65 -19.36 -2.23
C GLU A 244 -7.10 -19.07 -1.82
N MET A 245 -7.87 -18.36 -2.64
CA MET A 245 -9.28 -18.13 -2.41
C MET A 245 -10.11 -19.42 -2.46
N ILE A 246 -9.84 -20.27 -3.44
CA ILE A 246 -10.53 -21.56 -3.61
C ILE A 246 -10.21 -22.48 -2.42
N SER A 247 -8.95 -22.56 -2.01
CA SER A 247 -8.52 -23.44 -0.91
C SER A 247 -9.05 -23.01 0.45
N LYS A 248 -9.16 -21.71 0.70
CA LYS A 248 -9.67 -21.18 1.98
C LYS A 248 -11.18 -21.26 2.12
N ASN A 249 -11.92 -21.18 1.02
CA ASN A 249 -13.38 -21.14 1.03
C ASN A 249 -14.04 -22.48 0.73
N GLY A 250 -13.28 -23.49 0.38
CA GLY A 250 -13.59 -24.95 0.42
C GLY A 250 -14.94 -25.43 -0.08
N ALA A 251 -15.73 -24.62 -0.75
CA ALA A 251 -17.00 -25.08 -1.32
C ALA A 251 -17.56 -24.09 -2.34
N TYR A 252 -17.78 -24.58 -3.53
CA TYR A 252 -18.78 -24.07 -4.45
C TYR A 252 -19.95 -25.03 -4.50
#